data_2788d9c3b142c4ee01305eac5cd3193a
#
_entry.id   2788d9c3b142c4ee01305eac5cd3193a
#
_cell.length_a   1.000
_cell.length_b   1.000
_cell.length_c   1.000
_cell.angle_alpha   90.00
_cell.angle_beta   90.00
_cell.angle_gamma   90.00
#
_symmetry.space_group_name_H-M   'P 1'
#
loop_
_entity.id
_entity.type
_entity.pdbx_description
1 polymer ?
#
loop_
_entity_poly.entity_id
_entity_poly.type
_entity_poly.pdbx_seq_one_letter_code
_entity_poly.pdbx_strand_id
1 'polypeptide(L)'
;MERIERTVEVEVPVRTAYNQWTQFEEFPRFMEGVEQVQQLDDRLLHWVAEVPGTRKEWNAEIVRQEPDTEIRWLGFGEPDNEGAVRFEPLGADRTRVTVSMGIEPEGVVEKAGAALGVAGRRIDDDLERFKEMIEGRGTETGAWRGRIPETGTGG
;
A
#
# COMPACT_ATOMS: atom_id res chain seq x y z
N MET A 1 -6.98 1.76 17.57
CA MET A 1 -6.11 1.65 16.39
C MET A 1 -5.82 3.04 15.84
N GLU A 2 -4.57 3.33 15.71
CA GLU A 2 -4.16 4.61 15.13
C GLU A 2 -4.10 4.52 13.62
N ARG A 3 -4.42 5.61 12.95
CA ARG A 3 -4.45 5.63 11.48
C ARG A 3 -3.50 6.70 10.96
N ILE A 4 -2.74 6.32 9.94
CA ILE A 4 -1.83 7.22 9.24
C ILE A 4 -2.32 7.36 7.82
N GLU A 5 -2.35 8.60 7.33
CA GLU A 5 -2.72 8.87 5.94
C GLU A 5 -1.67 9.78 5.32
N ARG A 6 -1.17 9.38 4.17
CA ARG A 6 -0.16 10.14 3.42
C ARG A 6 -0.53 10.19 1.95
N THR A 7 -0.16 11.26 1.30
CA THR A 7 -0.57 11.52 -0.08
C THR A 7 0.61 11.97 -0.92
N VAL A 8 0.64 11.54 -2.19
CA VAL A 8 1.59 12.04 -3.17
C VAL A 8 0.83 12.29 -4.46
N GLU A 9 1.29 13.30 -5.22
CA GLU A 9 0.77 13.56 -6.57
C GLU A 9 1.81 13.10 -7.57
N VAL A 10 1.38 12.31 -8.55
CA VAL A 10 2.24 11.77 -9.59
C VAL A 10 1.77 12.26 -10.95
N GLU A 11 2.71 12.57 -11.83
CA GLU A 11 2.41 13.09 -13.16
C GLU A 11 2.26 11.96 -14.16
N VAL A 12 1.30 11.10 -13.91
CA VAL A 12 0.89 10.04 -14.83
C VAL A 12 -0.62 9.88 -14.74
N PRO A 13 -1.26 9.31 -15.78
CA PRO A 13 -2.71 9.06 -15.72
C PRO A 13 -3.08 8.14 -14.57
N VAL A 14 -4.31 8.27 -14.09
CA VAL A 14 -4.81 7.45 -12.98
C VAL A 14 -4.70 5.96 -13.31
N ARG A 15 -4.93 5.60 -14.55
CA ARG A 15 -4.81 4.21 -15.00
C ARG A 15 -3.39 3.68 -14.80
N THR A 16 -2.39 4.47 -15.16
CA THR A 16 -0.98 4.09 -15.02
C THR A 16 -0.61 3.90 -13.55
N ALA A 17 -0.99 4.85 -12.71
CA ALA A 17 -0.72 4.78 -11.27
C ALA A 17 -1.41 3.55 -10.66
N TYR A 18 -2.68 3.37 -10.94
CA TYR A 18 -3.44 2.24 -10.41
C TYR A 18 -2.86 0.91 -10.88
N ASN A 19 -2.61 0.78 -12.19
CA ASN A 19 -2.08 -0.46 -12.73
C ASN A 19 -0.77 -0.87 -12.06
N GLN A 20 0.13 0.10 -11.83
CA GLN A 20 1.39 -0.21 -11.15
C GLN A 20 1.16 -0.71 -9.73
N TRP A 21 0.19 -0.16 -9.01
CA TRP A 21 -0.14 -0.61 -7.67
C TRP A 21 -0.77 -2.01 -7.63
N THR A 22 -1.22 -2.54 -8.75
CA THR A 22 -1.71 -3.92 -8.83
C THR A 22 -0.57 -4.91 -8.94
N GLN A 23 0.64 -4.43 -9.19
CA GLN A 23 1.83 -5.28 -9.33
C GLN A 23 2.51 -5.39 -7.98
N PHE A 24 1.89 -6.14 -7.07
CA PHE A 24 2.31 -6.24 -5.68
C PHE A 24 3.74 -6.77 -5.55
N GLU A 25 4.14 -7.66 -6.45
CA GLU A 25 5.48 -8.24 -6.40
C GLU A 25 6.58 -7.24 -6.76
N GLU A 26 6.20 -6.07 -7.26
CA GLU A 26 7.14 -4.98 -7.54
C GLU A 26 7.32 -4.03 -6.38
N PHE A 27 6.55 -4.19 -5.30
CA PHE A 27 6.61 -3.28 -4.15
C PHE A 27 8.01 -3.11 -3.56
N PRO A 28 8.87 -4.16 -3.51
CA PRO A 28 10.22 -3.95 -2.97
C PRO A 28 11.05 -2.91 -3.71
N ARG A 29 10.66 -2.56 -4.93
CA ARG A 29 11.39 -1.56 -5.71
C ARG A 29 11.25 -0.16 -5.15
N PHE A 30 10.15 0.13 -4.43
CA PHE A 30 9.95 1.46 -3.87
C PHE A 30 9.58 1.44 -2.39
N MET A 31 9.33 0.28 -1.81
CA MET A 31 9.05 0.16 -0.39
C MET A 31 10.27 -0.37 0.34
N GLU A 32 11.01 0.53 0.98
CA GLU A 32 12.15 0.14 1.79
C GLU A 32 11.67 -0.69 2.97
N GLY A 33 12.37 -1.77 3.27
CA GLY A 33 11.97 -2.66 4.34
C GLY A 33 11.09 -3.80 3.89
N VAL A 34 10.47 -3.70 2.72
CA VAL A 34 9.72 -4.81 2.15
C VAL A 34 10.68 -5.62 1.29
N GLU A 35 10.94 -6.86 1.70
CA GLU A 35 11.86 -7.73 0.96
C GLU A 35 11.17 -8.43 -0.18
N GLN A 36 9.91 -8.85 0.05
CA GLN A 36 9.18 -9.63 -0.93
C GLN A 36 7.69 -9.52 -0.69
N VAL A 37 6.93 -9.45 -1.76
CA VAL A 37 5.48 -9.65 -1.73
C VAL A 37 5.18 -10.70 -2.78
N GLN A 38 4.45 -11.74 -2.39
CA GLN A 38 4.06 -12.80 -3.30
C GLN A 38 2.54 -12.84 -3.38
N GLN A 39 2.00 -12.76 -4.57
CA GLN A 39 0.56 -12.87 -4.76
C GLN A 39 0.22 -14.34 -4.92
N LEU A 40 -0.55 -14.86 -3.95
CA LEU A 40 -0.90 -16.27 -3.91
C LEU A 40 -2.15 -16.57 -4.73
N ASP A 41 -3.08 -15.63 -4.78
CA ASP A 41 -4.25 -15.67 -5.66
C ASP A 41 -4.78 -14.24 -5.80
N ASP A 42 -5.95 -14.05 -6.40
CA ASP A 42 -6.50 -12.71 -6.67
C ASP A 42 -6.70 -11.88 -5.41
N ARG A 43 -6.83 -12.51 -4.27
CA ARG A 43 -7.13 -11.83 -3.01
C ARG A 43 -6.07 -12.00 -1.94
N LEU A 44 -5.15 -12.94 -2.08
CA LEU A 44 -4.25 -13.31 -1.00
C LEU A 44 -2.81 -12.96 -1.34
N LEU A 45 -2.16 -12.26 -0.43
CA LEU A 45 -0.77 -11.83 -0.56
C LEU A 45 0.02 -12.35 0.62
N HIS A 46 1.28 -12.70 0.37
CA HIS A 46 2.24 -13.02 1.42
C HIS A 46 3.33 -11.95 1.41
N TRP A 47 3.55 -11.33 2.56
CA TRP A 47 4.52 -10.26 2.72
C TRP A 47 5.70 -10.73 3.57
N VAL A 48 6.89 -10.32 3.16
CA VAL A 48 8.10 -10.45 3.96
C VAL A 48 8.70 -9.06 4.09
N ALA A 49 8.87 -8.61 5.31
CA ALA A 49 9.41 -7.28 5.56
C ALA A 49 10.45 -7.33 6.67
N GLU A 50 11.43 -6.46 6.59
CA GLU A 50 12.42 -6.29 7.62
C GLU A 50 12.16 -4.98 8.34
N VAL A 51 11.89 -5.08 9.63
CA VAL A 51 11.80 -3.91 10.50
C VAL A 51 13.03 -3.92 11.41
N PRO A 52 13.43 -2.78 11.99
CA PRO A 52 14.66 -2.74 12.79
C PRO A 52 14.69 -3.86 13.83
N GLY A 53 15.70 -4.72 13.70
CA GLY A 53 15.94 -5.81 14.64
C GLY A 53 15.17 -7.09 14.38
N THR A 54 14.28 -7.15 13.39
CA THR A 54 13.53 -8.37 13.15
C THR A 54 12.97 -8.44 11.74
N ARG A 55 12.74 -9.65 11.28
CA ARG A 55 12.11 -9.93 9.99
C ARG A 55 10.73 -10.48 10.28
N LYS A 56 9.73 -9.95 9.59
CA LYS A 56 8.33 -10.35 9.78
C LYS A 56 7.73 -10.88 8.50
N GLU A 57 6.88 -11.89 8.64
CA GLU A 57 6.11 -12.44 7.53
C GLU A 57 4.65 -12.51 7.94
N TRP A 58 3.78 -12.14 7.03
CA TRP A 58 2.34 -12.22 7.29
C TRP A 58 1.58 -12.32 5.97
N ASN A 59 0.33 -12.75 6.07
CA ASN A 59 -0.56 -12.78 4.93
C ASN A 59 -1.52 -11.61 5.01
N ALA A 60 -1.92 -11.11 3.84
CA ALA A 60 -2.91 -10.06 3.75
C ALA A 60 -3.95 -10.45 2.71
N GLU A 61 -5.19 -10.10 2.96
CA GLU A 61 -6.27 -10.34 2.03
C GLU A 61 -6.76 -9.02 1.45
N ILE A 62 -6.93 -8.98 0.13
CA ILE A 62 -7.54 -7.83 -0.52
C ILE A 62 -9.05 -7.96 -0.32
N VAL A 63 -9.64 -6.99 0.36
CA VAL A 63 -11.07 -7.02 0.68
C VAL A 63 -11.89 -6.13 -0.22
N ARG A 64 -11.23 -5.25 -0.97
CA ARG A 64 -11.87 -4.43 -1.99
C ARG A 64 -10.84 -4.01 -3.03
N GLN A 65 -11.21 -4.13 -4.30
CA GLN A 65 -10.39 -3.61 -5.39
C GLN A 65 -11.32 -3.08 -6.48
N GLU A 66 -11.19 -1.78 -6.75
CA GLU A 66 -11.98 -1.08 -7.76
C GLU A 66 -10.99 -0.36 -8.68
N PRO A 67 -10.95 -0.71 -9.98
CA PRO A 67 -10.01 -0.09 -10.90
C PRO A 67 -10.05 1.44 -10.86
N ASP A 68 -8.87 2.02 -10.85
CA ASP A 68 -8.64 3.47 -10.84
C ASP A 68 -9.22 4.20 -9.63
N THR A 69 -9.62 3.47 -8.60
CA THR A 69 -10.28 4.03 -7.43
C THR A 69 -9.63 3.63 -6.11
N GLU A 70 -9.60 2.34 -5.79
CA GLU A 70 -9.14 1.92 -4.47
C GLU A 70 -8.73 0.46 -4.45
N ILE A 71 -7.69 0.19 -3.65
CA ILE A 71 -7.33 -1.17 -3.23
C ILE A 71 -7.29 -1.15 -1.71
N ARG A 72 -8.02 -2.06 -1.06
CA ARG A 72 -8.08 -2.16 0.40
C ARG A 72 -7.73 -3.57 0.83
N TRP A 73 -6.96 -3.69 1.91
CA TRP A 73 -6.51 -5.00 2.40
C TRP A 73 -6.56 -5.08 3.92
N LEU A 74 -6.60 -6.34 4.40
CA LEU A 74 -6.49 -6.68 5.81
C LEU A 74 -5.32 -7.63 5.99
N GLY A 75 -4.43 -7.35 6.94
CA GLY A 75 -3.35 -8.24 7.30
C GLY A 75 -3.78 -9.20 8.40
N PHE A 76 -3.29 -10.43 8.32
CA PHE A 76 -3.59 -11.47 9.29
C PHE A 76 -2.33 -11.82 10.08
N GLY A 77 -2.49 -11.99 11.37
CA GLY A 77 -1.40 -12.34 12.24
C GLY A 77 -0.90 -11.13 13.02
N GLU A 78 0.38 -11.07 13.29
CA GLU A 78 0.94 -9.97 14.06
C GLU A 78 1.90 -9.15 13.20
N PRO A 79 1.72 -7.83 13.19
CA PRO A 79 0.58 -7.12 13.78
C PRO A 79 -0.65 -7.20 12.91
N ASP A 80 -1.83 -7.09 13.52
CA ASP A 80 -3.05 -6.88 12.75
C ASP A 80 -2.93 -5.52 12.10
N ASN A 81 -3.13 -5.46 10.81
CA ASN A 81 -3.09 -4.20 10.11
C ASN A 81 -4.16 -4.17 9.03
N GLU A 82 -4.54 -2.97 8.67
CA GLU A 82 -5.41 -2.74 7.53
C GLU A 82 -4.86 -1.57 6.75
N GLY A 83 -5.14 -1.54 5.47
CA GLY A 83 -4.67 -0.44 4.66
C GLY A 83 -5.49 -0.27 3.41
N ALA A 84 -5.31 0.89 2.82
CA ALA A 84 -5.95 1.21 1.55
C ALA A 84 -5.06 2.15 0.78
N VAL A 85 -5.09 2.03 -0.54
CA VAL A 85 -4.52 3.02 -1.42
C VAL A 85 -5.65 3.50 -2.32
N ARG A 86 -5.83 4.82 -2.36
CA ARG A 86 -6.89 5.44 -3.14
C ARG A 86 -6.28 6.30 -4.24
N PHE A 87 -6.97 6.37 -5.35
CA PHE A 87 -6.52 7.07 -6.53
C PHE A 87 -7.55 8.10 -6.94
N GLU A 88 -7.10 9.32 -7.19
CA GLU A 88 -7.98 10.41 -7.63
C GLU A 88 -7.36 11.09 -8.84
N PRO A 89 -8.02 11.08 -10.00
CA PRO A 89 -7.49 11.79 -11.15
C PRO A 89 -7.57 13.29 -10.92
N LEU A 90 -6.45 13.99 -11.11
CA LEU A 90 -6.37 15.44 -11.03
C LEU A 90 -6.36 16.08 -12.40
N GLY A 91 -6.30 15.25 -13.44
CA GLY A 91 -6.25 15.65 -14.82
C GLY A 91 -5.95 14.43 -15.67
N ALA A 92 -5.77 14.61 -16.96
CA ALA A 92 -5.50 13.49 -17.86
C ALA A 92 -4.19 12.78 -17.55
N ASP A 93 -3.19 13.53 -17.07
CA ASP A 93 -1.84 13.01 -16.84
C ASP A 93 -1.35 13.26 -15.41
N ARG A 94 -2.28 13.34 -14.47
CA ARG A 94 -1.91 13.62 -13.08
C ARG A 94 -2.87 12.92 -12.13
N THR A 95 -2.32 12.34 -11.08
CA THR A 95 -3.09 11.53 -10.13
C THR A 95 -2.65 11.82 -8.71
N ARG A 96 -3.61 11.87 -7.80
CA ARG A 96 -3.32 11.90 -6.38
C ARG A 96 -3.44 10.47 -5.85
N VAL A 97 -2.38 10.00 -5.18
CA VAL A 97 -2.33 8.69 -4.57
C VAL A 97 -2.31 8.88 -3.06
N THR A 98 -3.27 8.30 -2.35
CA THR A 98 -3.37 8.41 -0.91
C THR A 98 -3.28 7.03 -0.30
N VAL A 99 -2.31 6.84 0.61
CA VAL A 99 -2.15 5.60 1.37
C VAL A 99 -2.66 5.83 2.78
N SER A 100 -3.53 4.97 3.24
CA SER A 100 -4.10 5.00 4.58
C SER A 100 -3.77 3.67 5.25
N MET A 101 -3.16 3.72 6.44
CA MET A 101 -2.77 2.53 7.18
C MET A 101 -3.29 2.61 8.61
N GLY A 102 -3.91 1.53 9.06
CA GLY A 102 -4.26 1.35 10.46
C GLY A 102 -3.13 0.60 11.14
N ILE A 103 -2.64 1.13 12.24
CA ILE A 103 -1.56 0.53 13.02
C ILE A 103 -2.04 0.38 14.45
N GLU A 104 -1.84 -0.83 15.00
CA GLU A 104 -2.08 -1.10 16.39
C GLU A 104 -0.74 -1.05 17.12
N PRO A 105 -0.43 0.07 17.79
CA PRO A 105 0.86 0.17 18.49
C PRO A 105 0.85 -0.75 19.70
N GLU A 106 1.92 -1.51 19.85
CA GLU A 106 2.14 -2.31 21.03
C GLU A 106 2.86 -1.49 22.07
N GLY A 107 2.40 -1.55 23.30
CA GLY A 107 3.05 -0.91 24.40
C GLY A 107 2.39 0.36 24.87
N VAL A 108 3.17 1.23 25.52
CA VAL A 108 2.64 2.43 26.13
C VAL A 108 2.40 3.54 25.11
N VAL A 109 1.52 4.46 25.47
CA VAL A 109 1.06 5.55 24.60
C VAL A 109 2.22 6.40 24.06
N GLU A 110 3.26 6.61 24.84
CA GLU A 110 4.42 7.39 24.43
C GLU A 110 5.15 6.76 23.26
N LYS A 111 5.24 5.43 23.25
CA LYS A 111 5.86 4.70 22.14
C LYS A 111 4.98 4.72 20.90
N ALA A 112 3.67 4.81 21.08
CA ALA A 112 2.74 4.87 19.97
C ALA A 112 3.00 6.12 19.10
N GLY A 113 3.17 7.28 19.73
CA GLY A 113 3.44 8.51 19.00
C GLY A 113 4.73 8.45 18.20
N ALA A 114 5.79 7.90 18.78
CA ALA A 114 7.06 7.74 18.09
C ALA A 114 6.95 6.75 16.93
N ALA A 115 6.26 5.63 17.14
CA ALA A 115 6.05 4.63 16.10
C ALA A 115 5.27 5.19 14.93
N LEU A 116 4.24 6.00 15.20
CA LEU A 116 3.45 6.64 14.15
C LEU A 116 4.30 7.62 13.34
N GLY A 117 5.18 8.38 13.99
CA GLY A 117 6.07 9.30 13.31
C GLY A 117 7.04 8.59 12.37
N VAL A 118 7.60 7.47 12.83
CA VAL A 118 8.52 6.67 12.00
C VAL A 118 7.77 6.05 10.83
N ALA A 119 6.60 5.47 11.08
CA ALA A 119 5.80 4.86 10.03
C ALA A 119 5.35 5.89 9.00
N GLY A 120 4.95 7.08 9.44
CA GLY A 120 4.55 8.15 8.53
C GLY A 120 5.67 8.57 7.60
N ARG A 121 6.88 8.73 8.14
CA ARG A 121 8.05 9.08 7.31
C ARG A 121 8.40 7.98 6.33
N ARG A 122 8.30 6.72 6.75
CA ARG A 122 8.55 5.59 5.85
C ARG A 122 7.57 5.59 4.69
N ILE A 123 6.29 5.83 4.97
CA ILE A 123 5.27 5.90 3.92
C ILE A 123 5.55 7.08 2.99
N ASP A 124 5.91 8.25 3.53
CA ASP A 124 6.26 9.40 2.71
C ASP A 124 7.43 9.09 1.78
N ASP A 125 8.46 8.43 2.30
CA ASP A 125 9.64 8.07 1.50
C ASP A 125 9.29 7.03 0.44
N ASP A 126 8.45 6.06 0.78
CA ASP A 126 8.00 5.04 -0.15
C ASP A 126 7.18 5.66 -1.29
N LEU A 127 6.29 6.58 -0.95
CA LEU A 127 5.49 7.27 -1.95
C LEU A 127 6.35 8.15 -2.86
N GLU A 128 7.36 8.79 -2.31
CA GLU A 128 8.29 9.59 -3.11
C GLU A 128 9.08 8.71 -4.08
N ARG A 129 9.52 7.54 -3.62
CA ARG A 129 10.19 6.58 -4.51
C ARG A 129 9.24 6.04 -5.57
N PHE A 130 7.97 5.79 -5.21
CA PHE A 130 6.98 5.40 -6.20
C PHE A 130 6.82 6.47 -7.26
N LYS A 131 6.71 7.74 -6.84
CA LYS A 131 6.60 8.86 -7.76
C LYS A 131 7.78 8.91 -8.72
N GLU A 132 9.00 8.83 -8.20
CA GLU A 132 10.19 8.84 -9.04
C GLU A 132 10.20 7.67 -10.03
N MET A 133 9.83 6.49 -9.56
CA MET A 133 9.82 5.31 -10.40
C MET A 133 8.80 5.42 -11.53
N ILE A 134 7.57 5.79 -11.21
CA ILE A 134 6.50 5.79 -12.20
C ILE A 134 6.64 6.96 -13.18
N GLU A 135 7.09 8.10 -12.72
CA GLU A 135 7.33 9.25 -13.60
C GLU A 135 8.55 9.02 -14.48
N GLY A 136 9.57 8.39 -13.94
CA GLY A 136 10.78 8.07 -14.71
C GLY A 136 10.53 7.04 -15.78
N ARG A 137 9.67 6.05 -15.52
CA ARG A 137 9.29 5.05 -16.51
C ARG A 137 8.25 5.57 -17.49
N GLY A 138 7.31 6.36 -17.01
CA GLY A 138 6.19 6.84 -17.80
C GLY A 138 5.13 5.79 -18.09
N THR A 139 5.36 4.54 -17.68
CA THR A 139 4.41 3.45 -17.92
C THR A 139 4.52 2.41 -16.80
N GLU A 140 3.47 1.67 -16.59
CA GLU A 140 3.40 0.61 -15.61
C GLU A 140 4.09 -0.68 -16.10
N THR A 141 4.45 -1.55 -15.15
CA THR A 141 5.07 -2.84 -15.48
C THR A 141 4.06 -3.91 -15.83
N GLY A 142 2.81 -3.70 -15.50
CA GLY A 142 1.74 -4.64 -15.76
C GLY A 142 0.44 -4.11 -15.18
N ALA A 143 -0.61 -4.92 -15.21
CA ALA A 143 -1.89 -4.50 -14.72
C ALA A 143 -2.76 -5.70 -14.36
N TRP A 144 -3.61 -5.50 -13.37
CA TRP A 144 -4.73 -6.39 -13.09
C TRP A 144 -5.95 -5.49 -12.85
N ARG A 145 -6.95 -5.61 -13.68
CA ARG A 145 -8.09 -4.71 -13.65
C ARG A 145 -9.38 -5.41 -13.27
N GLY A 146 -9.26 -6.53 -12.59
CA GLY A 146 -10.40 -7.20 -12.01
C GLY A 146 -10.98 -6.40 -10.85
N ARG A 147 -12.20 -6.74 -10.47
CA ARG A 147 -12.91 -6.05 -9.42
C ARG A 147 -13.17 -7.00 -8.26
N ILE A 148 -12.85 -6.56 -7.05
CA ILE A 148 -13.15 -7.30 -5.84
C ILE A 148 -14.10 -6.44 -5.03
N PRO A 149 -15.40 -6.79 -4.96
CA PRO A 149 -16.34 -6.03 -4.15
C PRO A 149 -16.05 -6.21 -2.67
N GLU A 150 -16.40 -5.20 -1.89
CA GLU A 150 -16.17 -5.25 -0.46
C GLU A 150 -16.95 -6.43 0.15
N THR A 151 -16.20 -7.28 0.87
CA THR A 151 -16.74 -8.49 1.46
C THR A 151 -16.81 -8.45 2.98
N GLY A 152 -16.44 -7.31 3.56
CA GLY A 152 -16.29 -7.18 5.00
C GLY A 152 -17.58 -7.24 5.79
N THR A 153 -18.70 -7.36 5.16
CA THR A 153 -20.01 -7.37 5.81
C THR A 153 -20.48 -8.75 6.14
N GLY A 154 -19.60 -9.69 6.25
CA GLY A 154 -19.99 -11.03 6.60
C GLY A 154 -20.74 -11.74 5.52
N GLY A 155 -20.66 -11.18 4.39
CA GLY A 155 -21.21 -11.90 3.25
C GLY A 155 -20.34 -13.06 3.04
#